data_48e6548bb767f0733038c194a27cd6a6
#
_entry.id   48e6548bb767f0733038c194a27cd6a6
#
_cell.length_a   1.000
_cell.length_b   1.000
_cell.length_c   1.000
_cell.angle_alpha   90.00
_cell.angle_beta   90.00
_cell.angle_gamma   90.00
#
_symmetry.space_group_name_H-M   'P 1'
#
loop_
_entity.id
_entity.type
_entity.pdbx_description
1 polymer ?
#
loop_
_entity_poly.entity_id
_entity_poly.type
_entity_poly.pdbx_seq_one_letter_code
_entity_poly.pdbx_strand_id
1 'polypeptide(L)'
;MEESSNWIIRKVTRSDNKSLYSILSSVMIEFDVPFTGTALSDPELKKMFETYEPPRSVYFIIEKDNKIFGGAGISQLKNSKENICELQKMYFLNQGRGIGLGKKMIERCLIEAKIFGFEKCYIETMYNLSLI
;
A
#
# COMPACT_ATOMS: atom_id res chain seq x y z
N MET A 1 17.54 -22.16 6.84
CA MET A 1 16.55 -21.24 7.33
C MET A 1 16.09 -20.31 6.23
N GLU A 2 14.82 -20.23 6.04
CA GLU A 2 14.26 -19.43 4.97
C GLU A 2 14.13 -17.98 5.39
N GLU A 3 14.78 -17.09 4.63
CA GLU A 3 14.66 -15.67 4.89
C GLU A 3 13.23 -15.18 4.76
N SER A 4 12.53 -15.71 3.76
CA SER A 4 11.17 -15.26 3.46
C SER A 4 10.19 -15.61 4.57
N SER A 5 10.49 -16.58 5.41
CA SER A 5 9.57 -16.98 6.46
C SER A 5 9.41 -15.91 7.54
N ASN A 6 10.31 -14.91 7.57
CA ASN A 6 10.23 -13.85 8.55
C ASN A 6 9.41 -12.64 8.08
N TRP A 7 8.97 -12.66 6.84
CA TRP A 7 8.19 -11.56 6.29
C TRP A 7 6.72 -11.73 6.66
N ILE A 8 6.13 -10.66 7.20
CA ILE A 8 4.74 -10.67 7.65
C ILE A 8 3.98 -9.56 6.98
N ILE A 9 2.79 -9.87 6.46
CA ILE A 9 1.87 -8.87 5.95
C ILE A 9 0.75 -8.76 6.97
N ARG A 10 0.50 -7.54 7.47
CA ARG A 10 -0.55 -7.31 8.45
C ARG A 10 -1.18 -5.94 8.25
N LYS A 11 -2.33 -5.73 8.86
CA LYS A 11 -3.00 -4.43 8.75
C LYS A 11 -2.25 -3.37 9.54
N VAL A 12 -2.31 -2.13 9.04
CA VAL A 12 -1.70 -1.00 9.71
C VAL A 12 -2.38 -0.75 11.06
N THR A 13 -1.60 -0.29 12.04
CA THR A 13 -2.13 0.15 13.32
C THR A 13 -1.75 1.61 13.53
N ARG A 14 -2.41 2.26 14.50
CA ARG A 14 -2.13 3.68 14.75
C ARG A 14 -0.67 3.92 15.11
N SER A 15 -0.06 2.99 15.84
CA SER A 15 1.34 3.15 16.23
C SER A 15 2.31 3.05 15.06
N ASP A 16 1.85 2.60 13.90
CA ASP A 16 2.68 2.53 12.70
C ASP A 16 2.80 3.86 11.98
N ASN A 17 1.92 4.82 12.26
CA ASN A 17 1.82 6.03 11.45
C ASN A 17 3.15 6.75 11.22
N LYS A 18 3.91 6.95 12.27
CA LYS A 18 5.16 7.71 12.16
C LYS A 18 6.20 6.98 11.33
N SER A 19 6.40 5.70 11.59
CA SER A 19 7.38 4.90 10.84
C SER A 19 6.95 4.75 9.39
N LEU A 20 5.66 4.53 9.18
CA LEU A 20 5.15 4.33 7.83
C LEU A 20 5.30 5.61 7.01
N TYR A 21 5.02 6.77 7.60
CA TYR A 21 5.22 8.03 6.91
C TYR A 21 6.67 8.17 6.45
N SER A 22 7.62 7.89 7.35
CA SER A 22 9.04 8.01 7.03
C SER A 22 9.43 7.09 5.88
N ILE A 23 8.94 5.86 5.92
CA ILE A 23 9.27 4.86 4.89
C ILE A 23 8.66 5.23 3.54
N LEU A 24 7.37 5.53 3.53
CA LEU A 24 6.70 5.85 2.26
C LEU A 24 7.28 7.11 1.65
N SER A 25 7.57 8.12 2.47
CA SER A 25 8.16 9.36 1.99
C SER A 25 9.51 9.10 1.34
N SER A 26 10.35 8.28 1.97
CA SER A 26 11.67 8.00 1.45
C SER A 26 11.62 7.27 0.11
N VAL A 27 10.67 6.35 -0.06
CA VAL A 27 10.52 5.64 -1.32
C VAL A 27 10.00 6.58 -2.41
N MET A 28 9.04 7.44 -2.07
CA MET A 28 8.54 8.43 -3.04
C MET A 28 9.64 9.35 -3.51
N ILE A 29 10.50 9.80 -2.58
CA ILE A 29 11.63 10.65 -2.93
C ILE A 29 12.62 9.89 -3.81
N GLU A 30 12.85 8.62 -3.50
CA GLU A 30 13.75 7.78 -4.30
C GLU A 30 13.30 7.72 -5.76
N PHE A 31 12.00 7.69 -6.01
CA PHE A 31 11.45 7.61 -7.36
C PHE A 31 11.10 8.99 -7.94
N ASP A 32 11.65 10.05 -7.36
CA ASP A 32 11.48 11.42 -7.86
C ASP A 32 10.02 11.87 -7.94
N VAL A 33 9.21 11.42 -6.99
CA VAL A 33 7.82 11.89 -6.90
C VAL A 33 7.86 13.35 -6.46
N PRO A 34 7.27 14.28 -7.26
CA PRO A 34 7.27 15.70 -6.88
C PRO A 34 6.52 15.90 -5.56
N PHE A 35 6.99 16.87 -4.75
CA PHE A 35 6.33 17.14 -3.49
C PHE A 35 4.94 17.73 -3.69
N THR A 36 4.83 18.74 -4.57
CA THR A 36 3.59 19.47 -4.75
C THR A 36 2.60 18.70 -5.61
N GLY A 37 1.36 18.60 -5.15
CA GLY A 37 0.30 18.01 -5.94
C GLY A 37 0.33 16.48 -6.02
N THR A 38 1.09 15.82 -5.14
CA THR A 38 1.21 14.36 -5.14
C THR A 38 0.92 13.82 -3.74
N ALA A 39 0.96 12.49 -3.62
CA ALA A 39 0.77 11.84 -2.33
C ALA A 39 1.82 12.26 -1.31
N LEU A 40 2.99 12.69 -1.77
CA LEU A 40 4.07 13.11 -0.87
C LEU A 40 3.68 14.35 -0.06
N SER A 41 2.85 15.25 -0.64
CA SER A 41 2.40 16.45 0.07
C SER A 41 1.05 16.25 0.76
N ASP A 42 0.46 15.07 0.63
CA ASP A 42 -0.86 14.77 1.20
C ASP A 42 -0.73 14.61 2.71
N PRO A 43 -1.45 15.44 3.50
CA PRO A 43 -1.37 15.30 4.96
C PRO A 43 -1.84 13.93 5.47
N GLU A 44 -2.64 13.20 4.69
CA GLU A 44 -3.07 11.87 5.07
C GLU A 44 -1.91 10.88 5.15
N LEU A 45 -0.79 11.17 4.48
CA LEU A 45 0.37 10.30 4.53
C LEU A 45 0.92 10.15 5.94
N LYS A 46 0.69 11.13 6.80
CA LYS A 46 1.15 11.09 8.19
C LYS A 46 0.19 10.35 9.11
N LYS A 47 -0.98 10.00 8.64
CA LYS A 47 -1.99 9.30 9.44
C LYS A 47 -2.65 8.20 8.63
N MET A 48 -1.80 7.27 8.19
CA MET A 48 -2.27 6.19 7.35
C MET A 48 -3.31 5.31 8.03
N PHE A 49 -3.17 5.08 9.33
CA PHE A 49 -4.17 4.29 10.03
C PHE A 49 -5.56 4.93 9.91
N GLU A 50 -5.64 6.23 10.21
CA GLU A 50 -6.93 6.95 10.16
C GLU A 50 -7.44 7.07 8.73
N THR A 51 -6.53 7.22 7.78
CA THR A 51 -6.89 7.35 6.38
C THR A 51 -7.62 6.10 5.85
N TYR A 52 -7.26 4.94 6.37
CA TYR A 52 -7.84 3.69 5.92
C TYR A 52 -8.83 3.08 6.90
N GLU A 53 -9.35 3.88 7.85
CA GLU A 53 -10.42 3.45 8.74
C GLU A 53 -11.81 3.39 8.08
N PRO A 54 -12.12 4.23 7.06
CA PRO A 54 -13.46 4.16 6.46
C PRO A 54 -13.81 2.75 5.98
N PRO A 55 -15.09 2.41 5.99
CA PRO A 55 -15.52 1.08 5.56
C PRO A 55 -15.00 0.75 4.17
N ARG A 56 -14.70 -0.53 3.96
CA ARG A 56 -14.20 -1.05 2.69
C ARG A 56 -12.85 -0.45 2.29
N SER A 57 -12.08 -0.04 3.31
CA SER A 57 -10.73 0.46 3.13
C SER A 57 -9.80 -0.34 4.03
N VAL A 58 -8.56 -0.56 3.58
CA VAL A 58 -7.56 -1.22 4.39
C VAL A 58 -6.18 -0.86 3.86
N TYR A 59 -5.21 -0.74 4.75
CA TYR A 59 -3.81 -0.61 4.36
C TYR A 59 -3.03 -1.72 5.05
N PHE A 60 -2.30 -2.48 4.24
CA PHE A 60 -1.43 -3.54 4.76
C PHE A 60 0.00 -3.04 4.78
N ILE A 61 0.73 -3.44 5.79
CA ILE A 61 2.17 -3.20 5.84
C ILE A 61 2.88 -4.53 5.74
N ILE A 62 4.14 -4.47 5.31
CA ILE A 62 5.00 -5.64 5.31
C ILE A 62 6.14 -5.37 6.27
N GLU A 63 6.37 -6.33 7.16
CA GLU A 63 7.42 -6.16 8.16
C GLU A 63 8.25 -7.42 8.28
N LYS A 64 9.46 -7.22 8.78
CA LYS A 64 10.37 -8.30 9.09
C LYS A 64 11.15 -7.88 10.33
N ASP A 65 11.21 -8.77 11.33
CA ASP A 65 11.91 -8.51 12.59
C ASP A 65 11.48 -7.19 13.21
N ASN A 66 10.15 -6.95 13.20
CA ASN A 66 9.51 -5.76 13.79
C ASN A 66 9.87 -4.45 13.10
N LYS A 67 10.39 -4.50 11.87
CA LYS A 67 10.66 -3.32 11.07
C LYS A 67 9.76 -3.32 9.84
N ILE A 68 9.22 -2.15 9.54
CA ILE A 68 8.34 -1.98 8.38
C ILE A 68 9.19 -1.72 7.14
N PHE A 69 8.86 -2.39 6.03
CA PHE A 69 9.57 -2.23 4.77
C PHE A 69 8.69 -1.71 3.65
N GLY A 70 7.44 -1.45 3.92
CA GLY A 70 6.54 -0.90 2.92
C GLY A 70 5.11 -1.32 3.15
N GLY A 71 4.27 -1.08 2.15
CA GLY A 71 2.87 -1.44 2.25
C GLY A 71 2.09 -1.16 1.00
N ALA A 72 0.81 -1.43 1.06
CA ALA A 72 -0.15 -1.14 0.02
C ALA A 72 -1.55 -1.20 0.59
N GLY A 73 -2.48 -0.48 0.00
CA GLY A 73 -3.85 -0.50 0.48
C GLY A 73 -4.86 -0.45 -0.64
N ILE A 74 -6.12 -0.60 -0.26
CA ILE A 74 -7.22 -0.46 -1.19
C ILE A 74 -8.31 0.40 -0.56
N SER A 75 -9.04 1.09 -1.42
CA SER A 75 -10.18 1.89 -1.02
C SER A 75 -11.06 2.06 -2.25
N GLN A 76 -12.28 2.56 -2.06
CA GLN A 76 -13.19 2.82 -3.16
C GLN A 76 -12.51 3.77 -4.17
N LEU A 77 -12.61 3.44 -5.44
CA LEU A 77 -12.08 4.31 -6.49
C LEU A 77 -12.85 5.63 -6.48
N LYS A 78 -12.11 6.72 -6.37
CA LYS A 78 -12.71 8.05 -6.30
C LYS A 78 -13.38 8.39 -7.62
N ASN A 79 -14.46 9.14 -7.53
CA ASN A 79 -15.20 9.65 -8.68
C ASN A 79 -15.79 8.53 -9.55
N SER A 80 -15.94 7.35 -9.01
CA SER A 80 -16.58 6.25 -9.70
C SER A 80 -17.83 5.84 -8.94
N LYS A 81 -18.91 5.59 -9.69
CA LYS A 81 -20.14 5.07 -9.10
C LYS A 81 -20.16 3.55 -9.15
N GLU A 82 -19.17 2.96 -9.82
CA GLU A 82 -19.09 1.51 -9.94
C GLU A 82 -18.48 0.91 -8.67
N ASN A 83 -18.67 -0.39 -8.54
CA ASN A 83 -18.17 -1.12 -7.38
C ASN A 83 -16.72 -1.53 -7.59
N ILE A 84 -15.85 -0.54 -7.66
CA ILE A 84 -14.43 -0.71 -7.97
C ILE A 84 -13.59 -0.14 -6.85
N CYS A 85 -12.58 -0.88 -6.42
CA CYS A 85 -11.59 -0.33 -5.51
C CYS A 85 -10.33 0.05 -6.28
N GLU A 86 -9.45 0.78 -5.62
CA GLU A 86 -8.17 1.19 -6.20
C GLU A 86 -7.05 0.72 -5.29
N LEU A 87 -6.02 0.12 -5.88
CA LEU A 87 -4.79 -0.21 -5.16
C LEU A 87 -4.00 1.08 -5.02
N GLN A 88 -3.63 1.41 -3.79
CA GLN A 88 -3.06 2.71 -3.47
C GLN A 88 -1.77 2.59 -2.69
N LYS A 89 -0.88 3.56 -2.90
CA LYS A 89 0.31 3.78 -2.09
C LYS A 89 1.11 2.50 -1.87
N MET A 90 1.35 1.77 -2.94
CA MET A 90 2.16 0.57 -2.89
C MET A 90 3.63 0.95 -3.07
N TYR A 91 4.35 1.01 -1.96
CA TYR A 91 5.76 1.39 -1.96
C TYR A 91 6.53 0.47 -1.03
N PHE A 92 7.68 0.02 -1.48
CA PHE A 92 8.54 -0.87 -0.70
C PHE A 92 9.95 -0.31 -0.68
N LEU A 93 10.61 -0.38 0.47
CA LEU A 93 12.04 -0.12 0.57
C LEU A 93 12.78 -1.14 -0.29
N ASN A 94 14.00 -0.80 -0.68
CA ASN A 94 14.79 -1.64 -1.57
C ASN A 94 14.92 -3.07 -1.04
N GLN A 95 15.07 -3.25 0.26
CA GLN A 95 15.24 -4.57 0.86
C GLN A 95 14.02 -5.49 0.69
N GLY A 96 12.86 -4.89 0.44
CA GLY A 96 11.64 -5.66 0.23
C GLY A 96 11.30 -5.91 -1.22
N ARG A 97 12.21 -5.56 -2.14
CA ARG A 97 11.96 -5.69 -3.57
C ARG A 97 12.66 -6.92 -4.14
N GLY A 98 12.10 -7.41 -5.25
CA GLY A 98 12.75 -8.47 -6.02
C GLY A 98 12.69 -9.85 -5.40
N ILE A 99 11.86 -10.06 -4.39
CA ILE A 99 11.76 -11.35 -3.71
C ILE A 99 10.32 -11.85 -3.66
N GLY A 100 9.46 -11.32 -4.53
CA GLY A 100 8.08 -11.79 -4.63
C GLY A 100 7.10 -11.19 -3.65
N LEU A 101 7.53 -10.24 -2.83
CA LEU A 101 6.66 -9.64 -1.83
C LEU A 101 5.60 -8.74 -2.45
N GLY A 102 5.92 -8.06 -3.55
CA GLY A 102 4.95 -7.23 -4.23
C GLY A 102 3.77 -8.04 -4.73
N LYS A 103 4.05 -9.21 -5.31
CA LYS A 103 3.01 -10.10 -5.77
C LYS A 103 2.14 -10.58 -4.61
N LYS A 104 2.75 -10.96 -3.51
CA LYS A 104 2.01 -11.41 -2.32
C LYS A 104 1.15 -10.29 -1.76
N MET A 105 1.67 -9.05 -1.78
CA MET A 105 0.92 -7.91 -1.29
C MET A 105 -0.31 -7.64 -2.15
N ILE A 106 -0.13 -7.68 -3.48
CA ILE A 106 -1.26 -7.48 -4.39
C ILE A 106 -2.30 -8.57 -4.17
N GLU A 107 -1.86 -9.82 -4.04
CA GLU A 107 -2.78 -10.93 -3.79
C GLU A 107 -3.57 -10.71 -2.51
N ARG A 108 -2.90 -10.25 -1.45
CA ARG A 108 -3.58 -10.00 -0.19
C ARG A 108 -4.60 -8.89 -0.31
N CYS A 109 -4.26 -7.83 -1.04
CA CYS A 109 -5.20 -6.74 -1.28
C CYS A 109 -6.41 -7.20 -2.09
N LEU A 110 -6.18 -8.05 -3.09
CA LEU A 110 -7.28 -8.54 -3.91
C LEU A 110 -8.21 -9.48 -3.12
N ILE A 111 -7.64 -10.28 -2.22
CA ILE A 111 -8.46 -11.13 -1.34
C ILE A 111 -9.35 -10.23 -0.47
N GLU A 112 -8.78 -9.19 0.11
CA GLU A 112 -9.55 -8.30 0.95
C GLU A 112 -10.61 -7.54 0.14
N ALA A 113 -10.27 -7.17 -1.09
CA ALA A 113 -11.24 -6.51 -1.97
C ALA A 113 -12.47 -7.38 -2.20
N LYS A 114 -12.27 -8.67 -2.40
CA LYS A 114 -13.39 -9.59 -2.56
C LYS A 114 -14.20 -9.71 -1.28
N ILE A 115 -13.53 -9.76 -0.15
CA ILE A 115 -14.22 -9.81 1.16
C ILE A 115 -15.08 -8.57 1.33
N PHE A 116 -14.58 -7.40 0.91
CA PHE A 116 -15.34 -6.15 0.97
C PHE A 116 -16.48 -6.09 -0.05
N GLY A 117 -16.53 -7.03 -1.00
CA GLY A 117 -17.58 -7.06 -2.00
C GLY A 117 -17.31 -6.24 -3.24
N PHE A 118 -16.08 -5.81 -3.47
CA PHE A 118 -15.73 -5.13 -4.71
C PHE A 118 -15.73 -6.10 -5.88
N GLU A 119 -16.09 -5.61 -7.07
CA GLU A 119 -16.13 -6.42 -8.28
C GLU A 119 -14.84 -6.31 -9.08
N LYS A 120 -14.15 -5.18 -8.97
CA LYS A 120 -12.93 -4.92 -9.73
C LYS A 120 -11.95 -4.14 -8.87
N CYS A 121 -10.68 -4.24 -9.22
CA CYS A 121 -9.63 -3.46 -8.59
C CYS A 121 -8.86 -2.72 -9.67
N TYR A 122 -8.81 -1.40 -9.57
CA TYR A 122 -8.05 -0.57 -10.49
C TYR A 122 -6.62 -0.46 -9.97
N ILE A 123 -5.66 -0.72 -10.86
CA ILE A 123 -4.25 -0.64 -10.52
C ILE A 123 -3.56 0.25 -11.53
N GLU A 124 -2.98 1.35 -11.05
CA GLU A 124 -2.26 2.28 -11.90
C GLU A 124 -0.78 2.19 -11.57
N THR A 125 0.07 2.10 -12.58
CA THR A 125 1.51 2.03 -12.38
C THR A 125 2.18 3.26 -12.94
N MET A 126 3.37 3.58 -12.41
CA MET A 126 4.16 4.70 -12.91
C MET A 126 4.56 4.54 -14.36
N TYR A 127 4.68 3.32 -14.81
CA TYR A 127 5.17 3.06 -16.15
C TYR A 127 4.04 2.83 -17.13
N ASN A 128 2.82 3.13 -16.71
CA ASN A 128 1.66 2.98 -17.56
C ASN A 128 1.52 1.56 -18.10
N LEU A 129 1.88 0.60 -17.30
CA LEU A 129 1.77 -0.80 -17.66
C LEU A 129 0.40 -1.31 -17.32
N SER A 130 -0.21 -1.99 -18.28
CA SER A 130 -1.46 -2.68 -18.02
C SER A 130 -1.11 -4.04 -17.43
N LEU A 131 -1.54 -4.27 -16.20
CA LEU A 131 -1.22 -5.51 -15.52
C LEU A 131 -2.27 -6.58 -15.70
N ILE A 132 -3.39 -6.20 -16.24
CA ILE A 132 -4.51 -7.14 -16.31
C ILE A 132 -5.17 -7.05 -17.64
#